data_77b247a78288866a9f39c9ebb90a55c3
#
_entry.id   77b247a78288866a9f39c9ebb90a55c3
#
_cell.length_a   1.000
_cell.length_b   1.000
_cell.length_c   1.000
_cell.angle_alpha   90.00
_cell.angle_beta   90.00
_cell.angle_gamma   90.00
#
_symmetry.space_group_name_H-M   'P 1'
#
loop_
_entity.id
_entity.type
_entity.pdbx_description
1 polymer ?
#
loop_
_entity_poly.entity_id
_entity_poly.type
_entity_poly.pdbx_seq_one_letter_code
_entity_poly.pdbx_strand_id
1 'polypeptide(L)'
;MKLNLRVALIGLVALVTIGGLLRVSSPAPPGAASTKHVTLVVDFGSQSTRPVIVKRLTGLAASATGWNLFSAASVSVEGTAQYPTGFVCRIEGWPSNAAEDCKNTPGAKGHWAYFVTDQRLGHGWVLSGQGASQHVSPCGAWEGWLWVGEGVSASSPSVAPKLDAAGC
;
A
#
# COMPACT_ATOMS: atom_id res chain seq x y z
N MET A 1 26.24 -93.18 31.03
CA MET A 1 25.35 -92.69 29.94
C MET A 1 25.42 -91.18 29.90
N LYS A 2 25.95 -90.62 28.83
CA LYS A 2 26.36 -89.17 28.78
C LYS A 2 25.21 -88.32 28.26
N LEU A 3 24.71 -87.43 29.11
CA LEU A 3 23.68 -86.48 28.75
C LEU A 3 24.34 -85.17 28.15
N ASN A 4 24.19 -84.99 26.87
CA ASN A 4 24.72 -83.82 26.21
C ASN A 4 23.74 -82.64 26.34
N LEU A 5 24.11 -81.68 27.17
CA LEU A 5 23.40 -80.48 27.30
C LEU A 5 23.74 -79.52 26.10
N ARG A 6 22.86 -79.46 25.17
CA ARG A 6 22.99 -78.45 24.07
C ARG A 6 22.29 -77.20 24.52
N VAL A 7 23.11 -76.16 24.77
CA VAL A 7 22.69 -74.82 25.05
C VAL A 7 22.06 -74.23 23.77
N ALA A 8 20.74 -74.02 23.85
CA ALA A 8 20.05 -73.29 22.79
C ALA A 8 20.28 -71.78 23.00
N LEU A 9 21.07 -71.19 22.14
CA LEU A 9 21.21 -69.71 22.06
C LEU A 9 19.92 -69.19 21.49
N ILE A 10 19.13 -68.53 22.32
CA ILE A 10 17.99 -67.73 21.86
C ILE A 10 18.52 -66.42 21.42
N GLY A 11 18.63 -66.28 20.11
CA GLY A 11 18.96 -65.00 19.50
C GLY A 11 17.83 -63.99 19.68
N LEU A 12 18.03 -63.02 20.54
CA LEU A 12 17.14 -61.89 20.68
C LEU A 12 17.30 -60.99 19.47
N VAL A 13 16.43 -61.14 18.47
CA VAL A 13 16.34 -60.21 17.36
C VAL A 13 15.66 -58.94 17.88
N ALA A 14 16.44 -57.96 18.22
CA ALA A 14 15.95 -56.61 18.49
C ALA A 14 15.42 -55.99 17.16
N LEU A 15 14.13 -56.04 16.99
CA LEU A 15 13.46 -55.27 15.94
C LEU A 15 13.54 -53.79 16.33
N VAL A 16 14.57 -53.11 15.80
CA VAL A 16 14.62 -51.65 15.79
C VAL A 16 13.56 -51.18 14.80
N THR A 17 12.37 -50.91 15.29
CA THR A 17 11.37 -50.17 14.53
C THR A 17 11.86 -48.74 14.42
N ILE A 18 12.50 -48.44 13.29
CA ILE A 18 12.75 -47.05 12.88
C ILE A 18 11.39 -46.44 12.57
N GLY A 19 10.73 -45.93 13.60
CA GLY A 19 9.57 -45.08 13.46
C GLY A 19 9.99 -43.78 12.78
N GLY A 20 10.09 -43.84 11.46
CA GLY A 20 10.19 -42.63 10.66
C GLY A 20 8.94 -41.79 10.94
N LEU A 21 9.08 -40.79 11.79
CA LEU A 21 8.12 -39.70 11.89
C LEU A 21 8.05 -39.03 10.51
N LEU A 22 7.18 -39.53 9.66
CA LEU A 22 6.73 -38.80 8.48
C LEU A 22 6.11 -37.53 9.03
N ARG A 23 6.88 -36.46 9.08
CA ARG A 23 6.33 -35.09 9.22
C ARG A 23 5.45 -34.88 8.01
N VAL A 24 4.17 -35.12 8.17
CA VAL A 24 3.17 -34.63 7.24
C VAL A 24 3.29 -33.12 7.34
N SER A 25 4.05 -32.53 6.43
CA SER A 25 4.04 -31.08 6.24
C SER A 25 2.63 -30.75 5.81
N SER A 26 1.80 -30.29 6.74
CA SER A 26 0.52 -29.69 6.38
C SER A 26 0.81 -28.64 5.33
N PRO A 27 0.13 -28.64 4.17
CA PRO A 27 0.26 -27.54 3.22
C PRO A 27 -0.01 -26.24 3.99
N ALA A 28 0.91 -25.30 3.90
CA ALA A 28 0.70 -23.98 4.48
C ALA A 28 -0.66 -23.48 3.98
N PRO A 29 -1.50 -22.89 4.84
CA PRO A 29 -2.74 -22.29 4.38
C PRO A 29 -2.40 -21.34 3.24
N PRO A 30 -3.25 -21.27 2.18
CA PRO A 30 -3.00 -20.37 1.05
C PRO A 30 -2.65 -19.01 1.63
N GLY A 31 -1.44 -18.54 1.34
CA GLY A 31 -0.80 -17.44 2.06
C GLY A 31 -1.79 -16.28 2.18
N ALA A 32 -2.04 -15.83 3.40
CA ALA A 32 -2.82 -14.64 3.62
C ALA A 32 -2.22 -13.57 2.71
N ALA A 33 -3.02 -13.02 1.80
CA ALA A 33 -2.55 -12.00 0.88
C ALA A 33 -1.87 -10.93 1.73
N SER A 34 -0.59 -10.64 1.45
CA SER A 34 0.15 -9.67 2.22
C SER A 34 -0.59 -8.34 2.15
N THR A 35 -0.94 -7.81 3.30
CA THR A 35 -1.61 -6.51 3.40
C THR A 35 -0.60 -5.46 3.81
N LYS A 36 -0.85 -4.23 3.41
CA LYS A 36 -0.02 -3.09 3.74
C LYS A 36 -0.84 -1.96 4.35
N HIS A 37 -0.16 -0.99 4.91
CA HIS A 37 -0.75 0.28 5.32
C HIS A 37 -0.07 1.44 4.59
N VAL A 38 -0.85 2.48 4.32
CA VAL A 38 -0.41 3.72 3.67
C VAL A 38 -1.18 4.88 4.28
N THR A 39 -0.56 6.04 4.43
CA THR A 39 -1.27 7.25 4.85
C THR A 39 -1.55 8.13 3.64
N LEU A 40 -2.83 8.43 3.42
CA LEU A 40 -3.29 9.38 2.41
C LEU A 40 -3.42 10.77 3.03
N VAL A 41 -2.89 11.78 2.35
CA VAL A 41 -3.05 13.21 2.67
C VAL A 41 -3.70 13.91 1.48
N VAL A 42 -4.75 14.72 1.75
CA VAL A 42 -5.33 15.61 0.75
C VAL A 42 -5.30 17.02 1.31
N ASP A 43 -4.49 17.87 0.70
CA ASP A 43 -4.32 19.28 1.05
C ASP A 43 -4.95 20.14 -0.05
N PHE A 44 -5.95 20.91 0.32
CA PHE A 44 -6.70 21.75 -0.64
C PHE A 44 -5.98 23.05 -0.99
N GLY A 45 -4.74 23.23 -0.47
CA GLY A 45 -3.89 24.38 -0.74
C GLY A 45 -4.35 25.68 -0.06
N SER A 46 -3.55 26.71 -0.22
CA SER A 46 -3.75 28.01 0.43
C SER A 46 -4.98 28.78 -0.08
N GLN A 47 -5.53 28.39 -1.21
CA GLN A 47 -6.72 29.04 -1.81
C GLN A 47 -8.03 28.42 -1.31
N SER A 48 -7.97 27.46 -0.40
CA SER A 48 -9.13 26.80 0.18
C SER A 48 -9.13 26.93 1.69
N THR A 49 -10.32 27.03 2.28
CA THR A 49 -10.53 26.96 3.75
C THR A 49 -10.85 25.54 4.21
N ARG A 50 -10.83 24.55 3.32
CA ARG A 50 -11.12 23.16 3.66
C ARG A 50 -9.99 22.59 4.52
N PRO A 51 -10.34 21.80 5.55
CA PRO A 51 -9.33 21.14 6.37
C PRO A 51 -8.58 20.10 5.55
N VAL A 52 -7.30 19.94 5.86
CA VAL A 52 -6.49 18.84 5.29
C VAL A 52 -7.05 17.50 5.75
N ILE A 53 -7.21 16.57 4.81
CA ILE A 53 -7.60 15.19 5.10
C ILE A 53 -6.34 14.37 5.34
N VAL A 54 -6.26 13.68 6.46
CA VAL A 54 -5.19 12.73 6.77
C VAL A 54 -5.83 11.42 7.19
N LYS A 55 -5.59 10.34 6.43
CA LYS A 55 -6.15 9.02 6.73
C LYS A 55 -5.09 7.94 6.64
N ARG A 56 -4.85 7.24 7.75
CA ARG A 56 -4.06 6.02 7.77
C ARG A 56 -4.94 4.86 7.35
N LEU A 57 -4.59 4.21 6.27
CA LEU A 57 -5.30 3.09 5.65
C LEU A 57 -4.56 1.80 5.97
N THR A 58 -5.27 0.78 6.40
CA THR A 58 -4.72 -0.53 6.76
C THR A 58 -5.44 -1.63 5.98
N GLY A 59 -4.84 -2.81 5.90
CA GLY A 59 -5.45 -3.93 5.19
C GLY A 59 -5.50 -3.76 3.67
N LEU A 60 -4.69 -2.86 3.13
CA LEU A 60 -4.61 -2.65 1.69
C LEU A 60 -3.94 -3.85 1.02
N ALA A 61 -4.41 -4.23 -0.18
CA ALA A 61 -3.73 -5.22 -1.00
C ALA A 61 -2.28 -4.78 -1.31
N ALA A 62 -1.34 -5.71 -1.39
CA ALA A 62 0.05 -5.41 -1.73
C ALA A 62 0.18 -4.63 -3.05
N SER A 63 -0.71 -4.90 -4.02
CA SER A 63 -0.76 -4.23 -5.31
C SER A 63 -1.52 -2.91 -5.33
N ALA A 64 -2.07 -2.45 -4.19
CA ALA A 64 -2.85 -1.21 -4.17
C ALA A 64 -2.01 -0.03 -4.65
N THR A 65 -2.56 0.75 -5.56
CA THR A 65 -1.94 1.94 -6.14
C THR A 65 -2.42 3.21 -5.42
N GLY A 66 -1.76 4.32 -5.65
CA GLY A 66 -2.16 5.61 -5.11
C GLY A 66 -3.61 5.99 -5.47
N TRP A 67 -4.10 5.58 -6.64
CA TRP A 67 -5.51 5.76 -7.00
C TRP A 67 -6.47 4.95 -6.12
N ASN A 68 -6.08 3.73 -5.75
CA ASN A 68 -6.91 2.88 -4.89
C ASN A 68 -7.08 3.44 -3.47
N LEU A 69 -6.17 4.33 -3.03
CA LEU A 69 -6.24 4.92 -1.70
C LEU A 69 -7.48 5.80 -1.52
N PHE A 70 -7.98 6.44 -2.56
CA PHE A 70 -9.19 7.25 -2.48
C PHE A 70 -10.40 6.42 -2.05
N SER A 71 -10.63 5.31 -2.73
CA SER A 71 -11.72 4.39 -2.40
C SER A 71 -11.55 3.81 -0.99
N ALA A 72 -10.34 3.36 -0.62
CA ALA A 72 -10.05 2.84 0.71
C ALA A 72 -10.24 3.89 1.81
N ALA A 73 -10.00 5.17 1.50
CA ALA A 73 -10.19 6.29 2.41
C ALA A 73 -11.64 6.78 2.47
N SER A 74 -12.54 6.28 1.63
CA SER A 74 -13.86 6.88 1.41
C SER A 74 -13.75 8.38 1.08
N VAL A 75 -12.82 8.73 0.20
CA VAL A 75 -12.60 10.07 -0.35
C VAL A 75 -13.07 10.05 -1.80
N SER A 76 -13.96 10.94 -2.16
CA SER A 76 -14.43 11.01 -3.54
C SER A 76 -13.35 11.60 -4.45
N VAL A 77 -13.18 10.99 -5.62
CA VAL A 77 -12.25 11.44 -6.65
C VAL A 77 -12.91 11.39 -8.02
N GLU A 78 -12.65 12.41 -8.81
CA GLU A 78 -13.08 12.48 -10.21
C GLU A 78 -11.85 12.74 -11.07
N GLY A 79 -11.67 11.91 -12.10
CA GLY A 79 -10.65 12.15 -13.12
C GLY A 79 -11.17 13.06 -14.23
N THR A 80 -10.31 13.43 -15.18
CA THR A 80 -10.76 14.11 -16.37
C THR A 80 -11.48 13.15 -17.30
N ALA A 81 -12.38 13.66 -18.17
CA ALA A 81 -13.06 12.83 -19.16
C ALA A 81 -12.06 12.14 -20.11
N GLN A 82 -10.94 12.79 -20.39
CA GLN A 82 -9.86 12.23 -21.21
C GLN A 82 -9.07 11.13 -20.48
N TYR A 83 -8.86 11.25 -19.18
CA TYR A 83 -8.08 10.33 -18.36
C TYR A 83 -8.78 10.05 -17.02
N PRO A 84 -9.86 9.23 -17.02
CA PRO A 84 -10.73 9.06 -15.86
C PRO A 84 -10.05 8.51 -14.60
N THR A 85 -8.97 7.75 -14.76
CA THR A 85 -8.16 7.21 -13.65
C THR A 85 -6.69 7.61 -13.73
N GLY A 86 -6.32 8.36 -14.75
CA GLY A 86 -4.93 8.77 -14.98
C GLY A 86 -4.62 10.17 -14.49
N PHE A 87 -5.62 11.04 -14.47
CA PHE A 87 -5.45 12.44 -14.10
C PHE A 87 -6.58 12.92 -13.18
N VAL A 88 -6.21 13.29 -11.95
CA VAL A 88 -7.17 13.79 -10.96
C VAL A 88 -7.61 15.21 -11.35
N CYS A 89 -8.91 15.37 -11.56
CA CYS A 89 -9.53 16.67 -11.74
C CYS A 89 -10.09 17.22 -10.43
N ARG A 90 -10.77 16.38 -9.63
CA ARG A 90 -11.49 16.83 -8.44
C ARG A 90 -11.34 15.83 -7.31
N ILE A 91 -11.14 16.34 -6.10
CA ILE A 91 -11.18 15.55 -4.87
C ILE A 91 -12.20 16.20 -3.92
N GLU A 92 -13.13 15.40 -3.38
CA GLU A 92 -14.18 15.87 -2.47
C GLU A 92 -14.96 17.08 -3.04
N GLY A 93 -15.21 17.07 -4.36
CA GLY A 93 -15.90 18.16 -5.03
C GLY A 93 -15.09 19.45 -5.19
N TRP A 94 -13.78 19.44 -4.94
CA TRP A 94 -12.89 20.58 -5.16
C TRP A 94 -11.91 20.34 -6.33
N PRO A 95 -11.72 21.31 -7.22
CA PRO A 95 -12.46 22.56 -7.35
C PRO A 95 -13.93 22.34 -7.76
N SER A 96 -14.77 23.36 -7.63
CA SER A 96 -16.18 23.26 -8.01
C SER A 96 -16.36 23.08 -9.53
N ASN A 97 -17.51 22.56 -9.95
CA ASN A 97 -17.84 22.40 -11.37
C ASN A 97 -17.84 23.72 -12.14
N ALA A 98 -18.13 24.84 -11.47
CA ALA A 98 -18.07 26.15 -12.08
C ALA A 98 -16.62 26.64 -12.31
N ALA A 99 -15.67 26.14 -11.53
CA ALA A 99 -14.27 26.49 -11.66
C ALA A 99 -13.53 25.58 -12.65
N GLU A 100 -13.89 24.28 -12.72
CA GLU A 100 -13.24 23.28 -13.55
C GLU A 100 -14.27 22.27 -14.06
N ASP A 101 -14.34 22.07 -15.37
CA ASP A 101 -15.33 21.18 -16.02
C ASP A 101 -14.87 19.73 -16.18
N CYS A 102 -13.64 19.43 -15.80
CA CYS A 102 -13.02 18.10 -15.88
C CYS A 102 -12.98 17.45 -17.27
N LYS A 103 -13.08 18.22 -18.34
CA LYS A 103 -13.03 17.65 -19.71
C LYS A 103 -11.62 17.28 -20.12
N ASN A 104 -10.69 18.20 -19.89
CA ASN A 104 -9.31 18.07 -20.32
C ASN A 104 -8.36 18.00 -19.11
N THR A 105 -7.06 17.82 -19.37
CA THR A 105 -6.03 18.05 -18.36
C THR A 105 -6.11 19.51 -17.89
N PRO A 106 -5.85 19.77 -16.60
CA PRO A 106 -6.19 21.06 -16.00
C PRO A 106 -5.59 22.21 -16.78
N GLY A 107 -6.46 23.18 -16.96
CA GLY A 107 -6.10 24.45 -17.56
C GLY A 107 -5.39 25.37 -16.56
N ALA A 108 -5.45 26.67 -16.86
CA ALA A 108 -4.74 27.71 -16.13
C ALA A 108 -5.16 27.89 -14.66
N LYS A 109 -6.29 27.35 -14.23
CA LYS A 109 -6.85 27.59 -12.88
C LYS A 109 -6.24 26.76 -11.76
N GLY A 110 -5.44 25.77 -12.08
CA GLY A 110 -4.77 24.93 -11.10
C GLY A 110 -4.85 23.44 -11.42
N HIS A 111 -4.19 22.65 -10.59
CA HIS A 111 -4.13 21.20 -10.73
C HIS A 111 -3.85 20.53 -9.39
N TRP A 112 -4.16 19.26 -9.30
CA TRP A 112 -3.74 18.40 -8.20
C TRP A 112 -2.34 17.88 -8.46
N ALA A 113 -1.40 18.24 -7.60
CA ALA A 113 -0.04 17.71 -7.61
C ALA A 113 0.02 16.48 -6.71
N TYR A 114 0.58 15.39 -7.22
CA TYR A 114 0.70 14.12 -6.51
C TYR A 114 2.09 13.94 -5.95
N PHE A 115 2.18 13.73 -4.65
CA PHE A 115 3.41 13.55 -3.89
C PHE A 115 3.47 12.16 -3.26
N VAL A 116 4.67 11.64 -3.17
CA VAL A 116 4.97 10.38 -2.50
C VAL A 116 6.13 10.59 -1.52
N THR A 117 6.26 9.68 -0.55
CA THR A 117 7.47 9.61 0.28
C THR A 117 8.46 8.67 -0.35
N ASP A 118 9.69 9.12 -0.59
CA ASP A 118 10.79 8.25 -0.95
C ASP A 118 11.62 7.92 0.29
N GLN A 119 11.62 6.65 0.66
CA GLN A 119 12.40 6.16 1.80
C GLN A 119 13.92 6.35 1.62
N ARG A 120 14.39 6.51 0.37
CA ARG A 120 15.79 6.70 0.03
C ARG A 120 16.26 8.14 0.14
N LEU A 121 15.35 9.10 -0.05
CA LEU A 121 15.66 10.53 -0.09
C LEU A 121 15.42 11.25 1.26
N GLY A 122 15.24 10.48 2.33
CA GLY A 122 14.94 11.06 3.65
C GLY A 122 13.45 11.45 3.75
N HIS A 123 12.85 11.46 4.79
CA HIS A 123 11.45 11.46 5.18
C HIS A 123 10.59 12.65 4.69
N GLY A 124 10.90 13.22 3.53
CA GLY A 124 10.18 14.36 2.94
C GLY A 124 9.21 13.96 1.82
N TRP A 125 8.43 14.93 1.36
CA TRP A 125 7.60 14.80 0.17
C TRP A 125 8.44 14.94 -1.10
N VAL A 126 8.17 14.09 -2.08
CA VAL A 126 8.73 14.16 -3.43
C VAL A 126 7.57 14.19 -4.41
N LEU A 127 7.60 15.10 -5.37
CA LEU A 127 6.64 15.10 -6.47
C LEU A 127 6.77 13.78 -7.24
N SER A 128 5.68 13.07 -7.38
CA SER A 128 5.71 11.76 -8.06
C SER A 128 6.03 11.91 -9.55
N GLY A 129 6.98 11.12 -10.03
CA GLY A 129 7.24 10.96 -11.45
C GLY A 129 6.29 10.00 -12.16
N GLN A 130 5.34 9.39 -11.45
CA GLN A 130 4.36 8.44 -11.98
C GLN A 130 2.94 8.89 -11.62
N GLY A 131 1.98 8.59 -12.49
CA GLY A 131 0.57 8.74 -12.16
C GLY A 131 0.12 7.81 -11.03
N ALA A 132 -0.80 8.26 -10.20
CA ALA A 132 -1.26 7.50 -9.03
C ALA A 132 -1.87 6.13 -9.37
N SER A 133 -2.43 5.95 -10.55
CA SER A 133 -2.94 4.65 -11.02
C SER A 133 -1.84 3.63 -11.34
N GLN A 134 -0.60 4.09 -11.55
CA GLN A 134 0.55 3.25 -11.86
C GLN A 134 1.51 3.09 -10.69
N HIS A 135 1.52 4.04 -9.76
CA HIS A 135 2.36 4.00 -8.58
C HIS A 135 1.79 3.01 -7.56
N VAL A 136 2.46 1.87 -7.39
CA VAL A 136 2.13 0.91 -6.32
C VAL A 136 2.70 1.44 -5.02
N SER A 137 1.83 1.82 -4.11
CA SER A 137 2.23 2.42 -2.83
C SER A 137 3.07 1.44 -2.00
N PRO A 138 4.28 1.79 -1.56
CA PRO A 138 5.02 0.97 -0.59
C PRO A 138 4.30 0.87 0.75
N CYS A 139 4.53 -0.21 1.49
CA CYS A 139 4.04 -0.32 2.87
C CYS A 139 4.68 0.75 3.75
N GLY A 140 3.88 1.39 4.61
CA GLY A 140 4.35 2.46 5.49
C GLY A 140 4.55 3.83 4.82
N ALA A 141 4.30 3.92 3.51
CA ALA A 141 4.44 5.16 2.77
C ALA A 141 3.33 6.17 3.12
N TRP A 142 3.63 7.42 2.83
CA TRP A 142 2.65 8.49 2.78
C TRP A 142 2.51 8.94 1.33
N GLU A 143 1.28 9.19 0.91
CA GLU A 143 0.93 9.72 -0.39
C GLU A 143 0.08 10.95 -0.22
N GLY A 144 0.45 12.02 -0.91
CA GLY A 144 -0.13 13.33 -0.73
C GLY A 144 -0.65 13.95 -2.03
N TRP A 145 -1.78 14.59 -1.93
CA TRP A 145 -2.36 15.41 -2.98
C TRP A 145 -2.42 16.84 -2.50
N LEU A 146 -1.85 17.76 -3.29
CA LEU A 146 -1.91 19.19 -3.03
C LEU A 146 -2.59 19.90 -4.19
N TRP A 147 -3.61 20.72 -3.89
CA TRP A 147 -4.16 21.62 -4.87
C TRP A 147 -3.22 22.82 -5.08
N VAL A 148 -2.72 22.96 -6.29
CA VAL A 148 -1.86 24.06 -6.71
C VAL A 148 -2.69 24.95 -7.63
N GLY A 149 -3.12 26.10 -7.11
CA GLY A 149 -3.92 27.06 -7.88
C GLY A 149 -3.08 27.86 -8.86
N GLU A 150 -3.75 28.63 -9.69
CA GLU A 150 -3.12 29.54 -10.66
C GLU A 150 -2.15 30.50 -9.96
N GLY A 151 -0.96 30.65 -10.51
CA GLY A 151 0.07 31.53 -9.98
C GLY A 151 0.73 31.10 -8.68
N VAL A 152 0.35 29.94 -8.14
CA VAL A 152 0.96 29.36 -6.94
C VAL A 152 2.09 28.41 -7.34
N SER A 153 3.27 28.62 -6.79
CA SER A 153 4.35 27.64 -6.93
C SER A 153 4.00 26.37 -6.14
N ALA A 154 4.18 25.19 -6.76
CA ALA A 154 4.01 23.94 -6.07
C ALA A 154 5.01 23.84 -4.91
N SER A 155 4.48 23.78 -3.69
CA SER A 155 5.22 23.35 -2.51
C SER A 155 4.91 21.87 -2.27
N SER A 156 5.09 21.39 -1.07
CA SER A 156 4.59 20.07 -0.65
C SER A 156 3.31 20.23 0.17
N PRO A 157 2.54 19.14 0.39
CA PRO A 157 1.46 19.17 1.36
C PRO A 157 1.92 19.72 2.72
N SER A 158 1.05 20.46 3.39
CA SER A 158 1.37 21.16 4.64
C SER A 158 1.63 20.22 5.82
N VAL A 159 1.14 19.00 5.74
CA VAL A 159 1.38 17.96 6.76
C VAL A 159 2.66 17.20 6.42
N ALA A 160 3.65 17.27 7.30
CA ALA A 160 4.90 16.53 7.12
C ALA A 160 4.66 15.01 7.23
N PRO A 161 5.20 14.20 6.31
CA PRO A 161 5.04 12.76 6.38
C PRO A 161 5.84 12.17 7.53
N LYS A 162 5.30 11.08 8.11
CA LYS A 162 5.98 10.28 9.12
C LYS A 162 6.05 8.85 8.61
N LEU A 163 7.23 8.41 8.21
CA LEU A 163 7.38 7.03 7.76
C LEU A 163 7.12 6.07 8.93
N ASP A 164 6.28 5.10 8.69
CA ASP A 164 5.93 4.07 9.65
C ASP A 164 6.06 2.70 8.97
N ALA A 165 7.22 2.08 9.15
CA ALA A 165 7.48 0.73 8.66
C ALA A 165 6.97 -0.36 9.63
N ALA A 166 6.42 0.02 10.78
CA ALA A 166 5.91 -0.95 11.74
C ALA A 166 4.67 -1.66 11.17
N GLY A 167 4.73 -2.97 11.08
CA GLY A 167 3.67 -3.79 10.50
C GLY A 167 3.78 -4.00 8.99
N CYS A 168 4.90 -3.65 8.39
CA CYS A 168 5.31 -4.03 7.05
C CYS A 168 6.27 -5.23 7.11
#